data_8ec88751449fa8102fcdb9e4984ad3a5
#
_entry.id   8ec88751449fa8102fcdb9e4984ad3a5
#
_cell.length_a   1.000
_cell.length_b   1.000
_cell.length_c   1.000
_cell.angle_alpha   90.00
_cell.angle_beta   90.00
_cell.angle_gamma   90.00
#
_symmetry.space_group_name_H-M   'P 1'
#
loop_
_entity.id
_entity.type
_entity.pdbx_description
1 polymer ?
#
loop_
_entity_poly.entity_id
_entity_poly.type
_entity_poly.pdbx_seq_one_letter_code
_entity_poly.pdbx_strand_id
1 'polypeptide(L)'
;MSDLKKYEGVIPAFYACYDDQGEISPERVRALVEYFIAKGVQGLYVNGSSGECIYQSVADRKLVLEEVMAVAKGKLTIIAHVACNNTKDSVELARHAEELGVDAIAAIPPIYFRLPEYSVAHYWNEISAAAPNTDFVIYNIPQLAGVALTPSLYKEMLKNPRVIGVKNSSMPVQDIQTFASLGGDDHIVFNGPDEQFLGGRLMGAGAGIGGTYGAMPELFLKLNQLIAEKDLETARALQFAINGIIGVLTSAHGNMYGVIKEVLRINEGLELGSVRGPLSPVTEGDQEVVQKAASLIREVKERFL
;
A
#
# COMPACT_ATOMS: atom_id res chain seq x y z
N MET A 1 -24.24 -4.11 2.40
CA MET A 1 -22.92 -4.77 2.40
C MET A 1 -22.11 -4.18 1.26
N SER A 2 -20.86 -3.88 1.51
CA SER A 2 -19.96 -3.35 0.48
C SER A 2 -19.64 -4.44 -0.55
N ASP A 3 -19.45 -4.05 -1.83
CA ASP A 3 -18.95 -4.97 -2.85
C ASP A 3 -17.44 -5.20 -2.64
N LEU A 4 -17.09 -6.33 -2.02
CA LEU A 4 -15.70 -6.68 -1.73
C LEU A 4 -14.89 -7.07 -2.98
N LYS A 5 -15.54 -7.46 -4.08
CA LYS A 5 -14.85 -7.87 -5.31
C LYS A 5 -14.00 -6.76 -5.91
N LYS A 6 -14.42 -5.49 -5.77
CA LYS A 6 -13.65 -4.35 -6.26
C LYS A 6 -12.30 -4.19 -5.55
N TYR A 7 -12.12 -4.83 -4.39
CA TYR A 7 -10.88 -4.77 -3.61
C TYR A 7 -9.97 -5.99 -3.81
N GLU A 8 -10.40 -7.01 -4.55
CA GLU A 8 -9.60 -8.21 -4.80
C GLU A 8 -8.47 -7.94 -5.80
N GLY A 9 -7.33 -8.62 -5.63
CA GLY A 9 -6.22 -8.58 -6.60
C GLY A 9 -4.97 -7.86 -6.12
N VAL A 10 -4.34 -7.12 -7.03
CA VAL A 10 -3.03 -6.46 -6.81
C VAL A 10 -3.23 -4.95 -6.74
N ILE A 11 -2.92 -4.37 -5.57
CA ILE A 11 -3.10 -2.95 -5.27
C ILE A 11 -1.74 -2.35 -4.86
N PRO A 12 -0.99 -1.71 -5.76
CA PRO A 12 0.25 -1.03 -5.41
C PRO A 12 0.03 0.07 -4.37
N ALA A 13 0.96 0.16 -3.42
CA ALA A 13 1.05 1.32 -2.54
C ALA A 13 1.72 2.47 -3.31
N PHE A 14 0.98 3.55 -3.51
CA PHE A 14 1.36 4.70 -4.34
C PHE A 14 2.54 5.46 -3.75
N TYR A 15 3.51 5.80 -4.58
CA TYR A 15 4.71 6.52 -4.16
C TYR A 15 4.47 8.02 -4.11
N ALA A 16 5.17 8.70 -3.19
CA ALA A 16 5.25 10.16 -3.21
C ALA A 16 6.01 10.63 -4.47
N CYS A 17 5.47 11.62 -5.15
CA CYS A 17 6.06 12.19 -6.36
C CYS A 17 6.44 13.64 -6.10
N TYR A 18 7.74 13.94 -6.15
CA TYR A 18 8.28 15.25 -5.87
C TYR A 18 8.89 15.87 -7.11
N ASP A 19 8.86 17.19 -7.19
CA ASP A 19 9.65 17.97 -8.15
C ASP A 19 11.12 18.10 -7.69
N ASP A 20 11.89 18.89 -8.43
CA ASP A 20 13.31 19.08 -8.14
C ASP A 20 13.57 20.00 -6.93
N GLN A 21 12.52 20.65 -6.40
CA GLN A 21 12.54 21.43 -5.16
C GLN A 21 12.10 20.60 -3.94
N GLY A 22 11.63 19.35 -4.16
CA GLY A 22 11.12 18.47 -3.09
C GLY A 22 9.66 18.72 -2.71
N GLU A 23 8.92 19.50 -3.52
CA GLU A 23 7.50 19.72 -3.36
C GLU A 23 6.68 18.67 -4.14
N ILE A 24 5.41 18.45 -3.76
CA ILE A 24 4.54 17.53 -4.50
C ILE A 24 4.39 18.01 -5.94
N SER A 25 4.68 17.12 -6.89
CA SER A 25 4.51 17.39 -8.33
C SER A 25 3.21 16.79 -8.86
N PRO A 26 2.18 17.61 -9.14
CA PRO A 26 0.92 17.15 -9.73
C PRO A 26 1.11 16.35 -11.04
N GLU A 27 2.04 16.80 -11.88
CA GLU A 27 2.34 16.14 -13.16
C GLU A 27 2.91 14.73 -12.95
N ARG A 28 3.91 14.60 -12.07
CA ARG A 28 4.55 13.30 -11.75
C ARG A 28 3.55 12.35 -11.03
N VAL A 29 2.64 12.90 -10.20
CA VAL A 29 1.55 12.11 -9.59
C VAL A 29 0.65 11.54 -10.69
N ARG A 30 0.16 12.38 -11.63
CA ARG A 30 -0.70 11.91 -12.71
C ARG A 30 0.00 10.89 -13.61
N ALA A 31 1.27 11.11 -13.96
CA ALA A 31 2.06 10.17 -14.77
C ALA A 31 2.17 8.78 -14.11
N LEU A 32 2.38 8.74 -12.79
CA LEU A 32 2.43 7.47 -12.05
C LEU A 32 1.05 6.78 -12.01
N VAL A 33 -0.05 7.52 -11.93
CA VAL A 33 -1.41 6.93 -12.01
C VAL A 33 -1.65 6.33 -13.39
N GLU A 34 -1.31 7.05 -14.47
CA GLU A 34 -1.44 6.57 -15.84
C GLU A 34 -0.63 5.30 -16.08
N TYR A 35 0.59 5.24 -15.55
CA TYR A 35 1.41 4.04 -15.55
C TYR A 35 0.66 2.85 -14.91
N PHE A 36 0.09 2.99 -13.73
CA PHE A 36 -0.62 1.91 -13.06
C PHE A 36 -1.89 1.48 -13.82
N ILE A 37 -2.61 2.42 -14.41
CA ILE A 37 -3.76 2.11 -15.28
C ILE A 37 -3.29 1.28 -16.48
N ALA A 38 -2.20 1.68 -17.13
CA ALA A 38 -1.65 0.95 -18.28
C ALA A 38 -1.15 -0.46 -17.91
N LYS A 39 -0.65 -0.65 -16.68
CA LYS A 39 -0.22 -1.97 -16.17
C LYS A 39 -1.40 -2.88 -15.78
N GLY A 40 -2.62 -2.36 -15.66
CA GLY A 40 -3.82 -3.15 -15.36
C GLY A 40 -3.94 -3.62 -13.89
N VAL A 41 -3.41 -2.87 -12.95
CA VAL A 41 -3.58 -3.15 -11.52
C VAL A 41 -5.02 -2.91 -11.08
N GLN A 42 -5.45 -3.56 -9.99
CA GLN A 42 -6.83 -3.46 -9.50
C GLN A 42 -7.15 -2.09 -8.88
N GLY A 43 -6.20 -1.50 -8.20
CA GLY A 43 -6.40 -0.25 -7.48
C GLY A 43 -5.10 0.34 -6.97
N LEU A 44 -5.20 1.42 -6.18
CA LEU A 44 -4.07 2.10 -5.55
C LEU A 44 -4.34 2.33 -4.06
N TYR A 45 -3.30 2.15 -3.25
CA TYR A 45 -3.30 2.54 -1.84
C TYR A 45 -2.51 3.84 -1.69
N VAL A 46 -3.21 4.96 -1.56
CA VAL A 46 -2.65 6.31 -1.65
C VAL A 46 -2.32 6.88 -0.28
N ASN A 47 -1.26 7.67 -0.17
CA ASN A 47 -0.82 8.34 1.07
C ASN A 47 -0.49 7.38 2.22
N GLY A 48 -0.05 6.16 1.94
CA GLY A 48 0.48 5.23 2.94
C GLY A 48 1.97 5.44 3.22
N SER A 49 2.63 4.41 3.78
CA SER A 49 4.07 4.43 4.07
C SER A 49 4.91 4.64 2.81
N SER A 50 4.56 4.00 1.69
CA SER A 50 5.23 4.20 0.39
C SER A 50 5.02 5.61 -0.18
N GLY A 51 3.93 6.26 0.21
CA GLY A 51 3.64 7.67 -0.10
C GLY A 51 4.27 8.63 0.91
N GLU A 52 5.16 8.17 1.78
CA GLU A 52 5.91 8.98 2.74
C GLU A 52 5.02 9.85 3.66
N CYS A 53 3.80 9.38 3.95
CA CYS A 53 2.74 10.17 4.60
C CYS A 53 3.13 10.81 5.92
N ILE A 54 4.07 10.19 6.66
CA ILE A 54 4.53 10.70 7.96
C ILE A 54 5.35 12.00 7.82
N TYR A 55 5.89 12.26 6.63
CA TYR A 55 6.72 13.43 6.32
C TYR A 55 5.98 14.45 5.44
N GLN A 56 4.69 14.25 5.20
CA GLN A 56 3.86 15.15 4.42
C GLN A 56 2.88 15.92 5.29
N SER A 57 2.63 17.16 4.92
CA SER A 57 1.56 17.97 5.52
C SER A 57 0.17 17.46 5.11
N VAL A 58 -0.87 17.90 5.82
CA VAL A 58 -2.26 17.65 5.42
C VAL A 58 -2.53 18.20 4.01
N ALA A 59 -1.97 19.37 3.68
CA ALA A 59 -2.11 19.99 2.37
C ALA A 59 -1.46 19.15 1.27
N ASP A 60 -0.24 18.65 1.47
CA ASP A 60 0.43 17.77 0.52
C ASP A 60 -0.38 16.52 0.24
N ARG A 61 -0.89 15.88 1.30
CA ARG A 61 -1.67 14.64 1.19
C ARG A 61 -3.00 14.85 0.48
N LYS A 62 -3.65 15.99 0.68
CA LYS A 62 -4.84 16.39 -0.08
C LYS A 62 -4.52 16.57 -1.56
N LEU A 63 -3.45 17.32 -1.87
CA LEU A 63 -3.03 17.54 -3.26
C LEU A 63 -2.72 16.22 -3.98
N VAL A 64 -1.97 15.30 -3.34
CA VAL A 64 -1.70 13.98 -3.91
C VAL A 64 -3.00 13.24 -4.22
N LEU A 65 -3.95 13.21 -3.28
CA LEU A 65 -5.21 12.49 -3.47
C LEU A 65 -6.08 13.13 -4.56
N GLU A 66 -6.14 14.45 -4.64
CA GLU A 66 -6.84 15.19 -5.69
C GLU A 66 -6.32 14.83 -7.07
N GLU A 67 -4.98 14.81 -7.23
CA GLU A 67 -4.34 14.49 -8.51
C GLU A 67 -4.50 13.01 -8.89
N VAL A 68 -4.45 12.11 -7.90
CA VAL A 68 -4.76 10.68 -8.13
C VAL A 68 -6.19 10.52 -8.59
N MET A 69 -7.16 11.14 -7.90
CA MET A 69 -8.58 11.02 -8.22
C MET A 69 -8.94 11.67 -9.56
N ALA A 70 -8.26 12.73 -9.97
CA ALA A 70 -8.45 13.36 -11.27
C ALA A 70 -8.22 12.40 -12.45
N VAL A 71 -7.34 11.40 -12.29
CA VAL A 71 -6.98 10.43 -13.35
C VAL A 71 -7.59 9.06 -13.13
N ALA A 72 -7.63 8.59 -11.88
CA ALA A 72 -7.98 7.22 -11.51
C ALA A 72 -9.49 6.98 -11.31
N LYS A 73 -10.28 8.03 -11.02
CA LYS A 73 -11.72 7.90 -10.68
C LYS A 73 -12.49 7.11 -11.74
N GLY A 74 -13.15 6.04 -11.30
CA GLY A 74 -13.91 5.15 -12.18
C GLY A 74 -13.07 4.17 -13.02
N LYS A 75 -11.73 4.19 -12.88
CA LYS A 75 -10.82 3.28 -13.58
C LYS A 75 -10.10 2.34 -12.62
N LEU A 76 -9.79 2.78 -11.41
CA LEU A 76 -9.09 2.03 -10.37
C LEU A 76 -9.84 2.15 -9.05
N THR A 77 -9.77 1.11 -8.21
CA THR A 77 -10.21 1.17 -6.81
C THR A 77 -9.19 1.99 -6.00
N ILE A 78 -9.67 3.02 -5.30
CA ILE A 78 -8.80 3.92 -4.52
C ILE A 78 -9.05 3.75 -3.03
N ILE A 79 -7.99 3.37 -2.31
CA ILE A 79 -7.96 3.31 -0.85
C ILE A 79 -7.04 4.44 -0.35
N ALA A 80 -7.60 5.44 0.31
CA ALA A 80 -6.84 6.59 0.81
C ALA A 80 -6.44 6.37 2.29
N HIS A 81 -5.15 6.35 2.59
CA HIS A 81 -4.67 6.36 3.97
C HIS A 81 -4.77 7.77 4.54
N VAL A 82 -5.50 7.91 5.66
CA VAL A 82 -5.85 9.21 6.25
C VAL A 82 -5.31 9.42 7.67
N ALA A 83 -4.57 8.43 8.21
CA ALA A 83 -4.05 8.54 9.57
C ALA A 83 -3.00 9.64 9.72
N CYS A 84 -3.15 10.41 10.78
CA CYS A 84 -2.18 11.30 11.40
C CYS A 84 -2.05 10.95 12.89
N ASN A 85 -1.03 11.46 13.57
CA ASN A 85 -0.89 11.22 15.02
C ASN A 85 -1.93 11.95 15.88
N ASN A 86 -2.67 12.88 15.30
CA ASN A 86 -3.79 13.53 15.96
C ASN A 86 -5.10 13.25 15.21
N THR A 87 -6.18 13.13 15.95
CA THR A 87 -7.51 12.81 15.40
C THR A 87 -8.05 13.90 14.49
N LYS A 88 -7.79 15.17 14.81
CA LYS A 88 -8.31 16.33 14.05
C LYS A 88 -7.87 16.29 12.58
N ASP A 89 -6.57 16.11 12.33
CA ASP A 89 -6.02 16.07 10.97
C ASP A 89 -6.48 14.80 10.23
N SER A 90 -6.59 13.67 10.94
CA SER A 90 -7.10 12.42 10.37
C SER A 90 -8.55 12.54 9.93
N VAL A 91 -9.39 13.17 10.75
CA VAL A 91 -10.80 13.47 10.45
C VAL A 91 -10.92 14.42 9.26
N GLU A 92 -10.04 15.43 9.18
CA GLU A 92 -9.98 16.35 8.04
C GLU A 92 -9.66 15.63 6.73
N LEU A 93 -8.64 14.75 6.74
CA LEU A 93 -8.28 13.95 5.58
C LEU A 93 -9.38 12.94 5.20
N ALA A 94 -10.08 12.35 6.18
CA ALA A 94 -11.18 11.43 5.93
C ALA A 94 -12.34 12.11 5.22
N ARG A 95 -12.75 13.30 5.67
CA ARG A 95 -13.79 14.10 4.99
C ARG A 95 -13.40 14.44 3.56
N HIS A 96 -12.19 14.91 3.37
CA HIS A 96 -11.68 15.25 2.04
C HIS A 96 -11.65 14.02 1.11
N ALA A 97 -11.26 12.86 1.62
CA ALA A 97 -11.27 11.62 0.84
C ALA A 97 -12.71 11.21 0.42
N GLU A 98 -13.68 11.32 1.33
CA GLU A 98 -15.09 11.08 1.01
C GLU A 98 -15.63 12.08 -0.02
N GLU A 99 -15.32 13.37 0.11
CA GLU A 99 -15.73 14.40 -0.85
C GLU A 99 -15.22 14.12 -2.26
N LEU A 100 -14.01 13.57 -2.40
CA LEU A 100 -13.44 13.14 -3.68
C LEU A 100 -14.09 11.85 -4.20
N GLY A 101 -14.73 11.07 -3.33
CA GLY A 101 -15.42 9.83 -3.69
C GLY A 101 -14.46 8.64 -3.84
N VAL A 102 -13.50 8.48 -2.94
CA VAL A 102 -12.67 7.27 -2.86
C VAL A 102 -13.50 6.04 -2.48
N ASP A 103 -13.01 4.85 -2.80
CA ASP A 103 -13.70 3.60 -2.47
C ASP A 103 -13.60 3.24 -0.98
N ALA A 104 -12.45 3.49 -0.39
CA ALA A 104 -12.22 3.29 1.03
C ALA A 104 -11.20 4.30 1.60
N ILE A 105 -11.30 4.52 2.90
CA ILE A 105 -10.24 5.14 3.69
C ILE A 105 -9.55 4.09 4.55
N ALA A 106 -8.30 4.33 4.92
CA ALA A 106 -7.52 3.43 5.77
C ALA A 106 -6.73 4.20 6.84
N ALA A 107 -6.48 3.58 7.99
CA ALA A 107 -5.71 4.21 9.05
C ALA A 107 -4.86 3.22 9.83
N ILE A 108 -3.56 3.55 10.05
CA ILE A 108 -2.74 2.97 11.12
C ILE A 108 -3.21 3.51 12.47
N PRO A 109 -2.91 2.86 13.60
CA PRO A 109 -3.05 3.50 14.92
C PRO A 109 -2.07 4.66 15.03
N PRO A 110 -2.32 5.64 15.95
CA PRO A 110 -1.34 6.67 16.24
C PRO A 110 -0.01 6.06 16.70
N ILE A 111 1.10 6.61 16.20
CA ILE A 111 2.45 6.15 16.50
C ILE A 111 3.06 6.89 17.69
N TYR A 112 4.18 6.39 18.22
CA TYR A 112 5.00 6.90 19.31
C TYR A 112 4.50 6.48 20.70
N PHE A 113 3.27 6.81 21.12
CA PHE A 113 2.70 6.29 22.35
C PHE A 113 1.97 4.97 22.11
N ARG A 114 2.22 4.00 22.99
CA ARG A 114 1.46 2.73 22.99
C ARG A 114 0.11 2.95 23.66
N LEU A 115 -0.87 3.29 22.82
CA LEU A 115 -2.23 3.54 23.30
C LEU A 115 -2.95 2.23 23.64
N PRO A 116 -3.86 2.24 24.64
CA PRO A 116 -4.71 1.11 24.93
C PRO A 116 -5.74 0.89 23.80
N GLU A 117 -6.23 -0.34 23.65
CA GLU A 117 -7.15 -0.74 22.57
C GLU A 117 -8.38 0.17 22.45
N TYR A 118 -8.99 0.56 23.58
CA TYR A 118 -10.17 1.43 23.56
C TYR A 118 -9.88 2.82 22.96
N SER A 119 -8.66 3.36 23.16
CA SER A 119 -8.26 4.65 22.57
C SER A 119 -8.01 4.50 21.07
N VAL A 120 -7.43 3.39 20.63
CA VAL A 120 -7.22 3.09 19.20
C VAL A 120 -8.57 2.90 18.51
N ALA A 121 -9.50 2.13 19.11
CA ALA A 121 -10.85 1.94 18.59
C ALA A 121 -11.62 3.26 18.48
N HIS A 122 -11.52 4.12 19.51
CA HIS A 122 -12.14 5.45 19.49
C HIS A 122 -11.59 6.31 18.34
N TYR A 123 -10.26 6.38 18.19
CA TYR A 123 -9.60 7.11 17.11
C TYR A 123 -10.08 6.63 15.71
N TRP A 124 -10.11 5.33 15.47
CA TRP A 124 -10.55 4.79 14.19
C TRP A 124 -12.05 5.03 13.93
N ASN A 125 -12.88 4.95 14.98
CA ASN A 125 -14.31 5.23 14.85
C ASN A 125 -14.59 6.71 14.58
N GLU A 126 -13.84 7.66 15.15
CA GLU A 126 -13.95 9.09 14.83
C GLU A 126 -13.57 9.38 13.36
N ILE A 127 -12.51 8.74 12.85
CA ILE A 127 -12.11 8.83 11.45
C ILE A 127 -13.22 8.27 10.53
N SER A 128 -13.72 7.07 10.85
CA SER A 128 -14.79 6.42 10.08
C SER A 128 -16.09 7.24 10.11
N ALA A 129 -16.44 7.84 11.25
CA ALA A 129 -17.62 8.70 11.37
C ALA A 129 -17.51 9.99 10.55
N ALA A 130 -16.29 10.45 10.24
CA ALA A 130 -16.06 11.63 9.41
C ALA A 130 -16.25 11.36 7.91
N ALA A 131 -16.31 10.08 7.51
CA ALA A 131 -16.56 9.60 6.15
C ALA A 131 -17.65 8.50 6.17
N PRO A 132 -18.91 8.85 6.51
CA PRO A 132 -19.96 7.89 6.84
C PRO A 132 -20.44 7.02 5.66
N ASN A 133 -20.13 7.43 4.42
CA ASN A 133 -20.51 6.68 3.21
C ASN A 133 -19.34 5.95 2.56
N THR A 134 -18.15 6.01 3.17
CA THR A 134 -16.91 5.43 2.64
C THR A 134 -16.51 4.20 3.46
N ASP A 135 -16.05 3.15 2.79
CA ASP A 135 -15.55 1.94 3.45
C ASP A 135 -14.27 2.25 4.28
N PHE A 136 -14.05 1.49 5.35
CA PHE A 136 -12.90 1.67 6.24
C PHE A 136 -12.04 0.40 6.30
N VAL A 137 -10.74 0.55 6.09
CA VAL A 137 -9.74 -0.52 6.20
C VAL A 137 -8.81 -0.24 7.37
N ILE A 138 -8.73 -1.14 8.32
CA ILE A 138 -7.73 -1.07 9.39
C ILE A 138 -6.36 -1.36 8.79
N TYR A 139 -5.35 -0.54 9.10
CA TYR A 139 -3.98 -0.84 8.69
C TYR A 139 -3.16 -1.30 9.89
N ASN A 140 -2.87 -2.60 9.95
CA ASN A 140 -2.02 -3.23 10.95
C ASN A 140 -0.57 -3.33 10.44
N ILE A 141 0.34 -2.55 11.04
CA ILE A 141 1.79 -2.56 10.76
C ILE A 141 2.56 -2.38 12.07
N PRO A 142 2.60 -3.39 12.94
CA PRO A 142 3.12 -3.24 14.30
C PRO A 142 4.59 -2.85 14.37
N GLN A 143 5.39 -3.20 13.38
CA GLN A 143 6.81 -2.86 13.31
C GLN A 143 7.06 -1.34 13.23
N LEU A 144 6.15 -0.60 12.58
CA LEU A 144 6.25 0.85 12.43
C LEU A 144 5.31 1.59 13.39
N ALA A 145 4.12 1.05 13.63
CA ALA A 145 3.13 1.70 14.50
C ALA A 145 3.40 1.50 15.99
N GLY A 146 4.17 0.45 16.37
CA GLY A 146 4.45 0.12 17.77
C GLY A 146 3.24 -0.50 18.51
N VAL A 147 2.10 -0.66 17.83
CA VAL A 147 0.86 -1.28 18.34
C VAL A 147 0.41 -2.32 17.33
N ALA A 148 0.13 -3.53 17.79
CA ALA A 148 -0.42 -4.60 16.99
C ALA A 148 -1.96 -4.64 17.09
N LEU A 149 -2.62 -4.98 16.00
CA LEU A 149 -4.04 -5.32 16.01
C LEU A 149 -4.22 -6.68 16.70
N THR A 150 -4.92 -6.68 17.82
CA THR A 150 -5.26 -7.91 18.54
C THR A 150 -6.62 -8.46 18.05
N PRO A 151 -6.91 -9.75 18.29
CA PRO A 151 -8.23 -10.30 18.02
C PRO A 151 -9.37 -9.58 18.76
N SER A 152 -9.12 -9.08 19.99
CA SER A 152 -10.10 -8.29 20.77
C SER A 152 -10.40 -6.96 20.11
N LEU A 153 -9.37 -6.19 19.74
CA LEU A 153 -9.52 -4.92 19.06
C LEU A 153 -10.18 -5.08 17.68
N TYR A 154 -9.81 -6.13 16.93
CA TYR A 154 -10.44 -6.38 15.64
C TYR A 154 -11.94 -6.68 15.79
N LYS A 155 -12.33 -7.55 16.74
CA LYS A 155 -13.76 -7.83 17.05
C LYS A 155 -14.52 -6.58 17.47
N GLU A 156 -13.90 -5.67 18.22
CA GLU A 156 -14.49 -4.38 18.56
C GLU A 156 -14.75 -3.54 17.33
N MET A 157 -13.77 -3.44 16.43
CA MET A 157 -13.88 -2.67 15.19
C MET A 157 -14.89 -3.26 14.20
N LEU A 158 -15.08 -4.59 14.17
CA LEU A 158 -16.09 -5.24 13.34
C LEU A 158 -17.54 -4.86 13.71
N LYS A 159 -17.77 -4.22 14.85
CA LYS A 159 -19.08 -3.64 15.18
C LYS A 159 -19.40 -2.38 14.35
N ASN A 160 -18.39 -1.74 13.79
CA ASN A 160 -18.57 -0.61 12.88
C ASN A 160 -18.87 -1.12 11.46
N PRO A 161 -20.06 -0.84 10.90
CA PRO A 161 -20.49 -1.39 9.61
C PRO A 161 -19.68 -0.85 8.42
N ARG A 162 -18.85 0.18 8.63
CA ARG A 162 -17.95 0.70 7.58
C ARG A 162 -16.65 -0.08 7.49
N VAL A 163 -16.25 -0.80 8.54
CA VAL A 163 -15.04 -1.62 8.54
C VAL A 163 -15.25 -2.82 7.62
N ILE A 164 -14.54 -2.83 6.49
CA ILE A 164 -14.59 -3.91 5.50
C ILE A 164 -13.46 -4.91 5.65
N GLY A 165 -12.47 -4.65 6.50
CA GLY A 165 -11.35 -5.56 6.69
C GLY A 165 -10.07 -4.91 7.17
N VAL A 166 -8.97 -5.61 6.95
CA VAL A 166 -7.64 -5.21 7.44
C VAL A 166 -6.56 -5.39 6.38
N LYS A 167 -5.73 -4.36 6.19
CA LYS A 167 -4.41 -4.50 5.56
C LYS A 167 -3.44 -4.99 6.64
N ASN A 168 -3.01 -6.24 6.54
CA ASN A 168 -2.12 -6.84 7.53
C ASN A 168 -0.68 -6.87 7.04
N SER A 169 0.17 -6.05 7.67
CA SER A 169 1.62 -5.97 7.43
C SER A 169 2.43 -6.52 8.62
N SER A 170 1.82 -7.34 9.50
CA SER A 170 2.59 -8.11 10.49
C SER A 170 3.38 -9.22 9.79
N MET A 171 4.51 -9.64 10.38
CA MET A 171 5.35 -10.69 9.80
C MET A 171 4.76 -12.11 9.88
N PRO A 172 4.05 -12.51 10.96
CA PRO A 172 3.43 -13.83 11.01
C PRO A 172 2.29 -13.95 9.98
N VAL A 173 2.44 -14.82 8.99
CA VAL A 173 1.39 -15.08 7.99
C VAL A 173 0.13 -15.67 8.63
N GLN A 174 0.24 -16.28 9.82
CA GLN A 174 -0.88 -16.76 10.63
C GLN A 174 -1.87 -15.66 11.00
N ASP A 175 -1.42 -14.41 11.15
CA ASP A 175 -2.31 -13.29 11.46
C ASP A 175 -3.35 -13.07 10.35
N ILE A 176 -2.99 -13.33 9.09
CA ILE A 176 -3.93 -13.28 7.97
C ILE A 176 -5.06 -14.28 8.17
N GLN A 177 -4.73 -15.55 8.49
CA GLN A 177 -5.75 -16.56 8.77
C GLN A 177 -6.61 -16.16 9.97
N THR A 178 -6.00 -15.62 11.02
CA THR A 178 -6.72 -15.17 12.22
C THR A 178 -7.76 -14.09 11.87
N PHE A 179 -7.36 -13.05 11.13
CA PHE A 179 -8.27 -11.97 10.75
C PHE A 179 -9.31 -12.42 9.72
N ALA A 180 -8.95 -13.27 8.76
CA ALA A 180 -9.90 -13.85 7.82
C ALA A 180 -10.97 -14.68 8.55
N SER A 181 -10.58 -15.53 9.50
CA SER A 181 -11.53 -16.34 10.29
C SER A 181 -12.43 -15.48 11.20
N LEU A 182 -11.93 -14.37 11.73
CA LEU A 182 -12.72 -13.47 12.58
C LEU A 182 -13.68 -12.60 11.76
N GLY A 183 -13.28 -12.16 10.58
CA GLY A 183 -14.08 -11.32 9.71
C GLY A 183 -15.14 -12.09 8.92
N GLY A 184 -14.85 -13.37 8.58
CA GLY A 184 -15.72 -14.17 7.71
C GLY A 184 -15.82 -13.61 6.29
N ASP A 185 -16.84 -14.05 5.56
CA ASP A 185 -17.03 -13.73 4.13
C ASP A 185 -17.41 -12.27 3.87
N ASP A 186 -17.84 -11.54 4.90
CA ASP A 186 -18.24 -10.13 4.79
C ASP A 186 -17.05 -9.15 4.92
N HIS A 187 -15.82 -9.67 5.12
CA HIS A 187 -14.62 -8.84 5.32
C HIS A 187 -13.44 -9.37 4.53
N ILE A 188 -12.59 -8.45 4.08
CA ILE A 188 -11.39 -8.77 3.30
C ILE A 188 -10.12 -8.56 4.12
N VAL A 189 -9.14 -9.45 3.98
CA VAL A 189 -7.79 -9.27 4.47
C VAL A 189 -6.87 -9.00 3.28
N PHE A 190 -6.10 -7.90 3.36
CA PHE A 190 -5.05 -7.59 2.38
C PHE A 190 -3.70 -8.04 2.92
N ASN A 191 -2.96 -8.83 2.14
CA ASN A 191 -1.57 -9.16 2.46
C ASN A 191 -0.71 -7.90 2.32
N GLY A 192 0.04 -7.54 3.36
CA GLY A 192 0.91 -6.37 3.38
C GLY A 192 2.38 -6.67 3.05
N PRO A 193 3.02 -7.70 3.63
CA PRO A 193 4.41 -8.04 3.31
C PRO A 193 4.52 -8.64 1.90
N ASP A 194 5.25 -7.97 1.01
CA ASP A 194 5.38 -8.33 -0.41
C ASP A 194 6.05 -9.71 -0.58
N GLU A 195 7.01 -10.00 0.30
CA GLU A 195 7.77 -11.26 0.35
C GLU A 195 6.91 -12.47 0.71
N GLN A 196 5.70 -12.25 1.22
CA GLN A 196 4.76 -13.27 1.66
C GLN A 196 3.46 -13.28 0.84
N PHE A 197 3.41 -12.65 -0.33
CA PHE A 197 2.16 -12.53 -1.10
C PHE A 197 1.51 -13.90 -1.34
N LEU A 198 2.27 -14.88 -1.86
CA LEU A 198 1.77 -16.25 -2.06
C LEU A 198 1.26 -16.86 -0.73
N GLY A 199 2.05 -16.78 0.33
CA GLY A 199 1.67 -17.32 1.64
C GLY A 199 0.41 -16.66 2.19
N GLY A 200 0.31 -15.33 2.10
CA GLY A 200 -0.85 -14.57 2.53
C GLY A 200 -2.11 -14.94 1.76
N ARG A 201 -2.02 -15.07 0.43
CA ARG A 201 -3.15 -15.51 -0.41
C ARG A 201 -3.63 -16.91 -0.04
N LEU A 202 -2.72 -17.84 0.22
CA LEU A 202 -3.04 -19.21 0.65
C LEU A 202 -3.63 -19.25 2.07
N MET A 203 -3.32 -18.28 2.93
CA MET A 203 -3.87 -18.17 4.28
C MET A 203 -5.16 -17.35 4.36
N GLY A 204 -5.75 -16.97 3.22
CA GLY A 204 -7.06 -16.35 3.17
C GLY A 204 -7.08 -14.84 2.87
N ALA A 205 -5.96 -14.23 2.51
CA ALA A 205 -6.01 -12.86 2.00
C ALA A 205 -6.74 -12.81 0.66
N GLY A 206 -7.72 -11.89 0.52
CA GLY A 206 -8.46 -11.64 -0.72
C GLY A 206 -7.65 -10.84 -1.75
N ALA A 207 -6.66 -10.09 -1.30
CA ALA A 207 -5.85 -9.21 -2.13
C ALA A 207 -4.47 -8.94 -1.50
N GLY A 208 -3.62 -8.19 -2.20
CA GLY A 208 -2.39 -7.64 -1.67
C GLY A 208 -2.27 -6.13 -1.86
N ILE A 209 -1.73 -5.46 -0.83
CA ILE A 209 -1.35 -4.04 -0.89
C ILE A 209 0.12 -3.94 -0.53
N GLY A 210 0.98 -3.71 -1.51
CA GLY A 210 2.42 -3.81 -1.34
C GLY A 210 3.24 -2.65 -1.86
N GLY A 211 4.36 -2.39 -1.17
CA GLY A 211 5.26 -1.27 -1.45
C GLY A 211 6.14 -1.46 -2.68
N THR A 212 6.49 -2.69 -3.03
CA THR A 212 7.34 -3.00 -4.18
C THR A 212 6.55 -3.34 -5.45
N TYR A 213 5.22 -3.49 -5.34
CA TYR A 213 4.36 -3.82 -6.48
C TYR A 213 4.50 -2.82 -7.62
N GLY A 214 4.67 -1.54 -7.29
CA GLY A 214 4.81 -0.49 -8.30
C GLY A 214 6.08 -0.57 -9.14
N ALA A 215 7.14 -1.18 -8.63
CA ALA A 215 8.38 -1.39 -9.38
C ALA A 215 8.27 -2.54 -10.41
N MET A 216 7.37 -3.49 -10.18
CA MET A 216 7.24 -4.73 -10.94
C MET A 216 5.80 -5.26 -10.93
N PRO A 217 4.79 -4.43 -11.31
CA PRO A 217 3.38 -4.80 -11.18
C PRO A 217 3.03 -6.04 -11.97
N GLU A 218 3.63 -6.25 -13.14
CA GLU A 218 3.37 -7.41 -13.99
C GLU A 218 3.73 -8.74 -13.29
N LEU A 219 4.79 -8.74 -12.46
CA LEU A 219 5.19 -9.96 -11.72
C LEU A 219 4.17 -10.30 -10.63
N PHE A 220 3.64 -9.31 -9.92
CA PHE A 220 2.58 -9.55 -8.91
C PHE A 220 1.24 -9.91 -9.56
N LEU A 221 0.90 -9.32 -10.71
CA LEU A 221 -0.27 -9.72 -11.50
C LEU A 221 -0.15 -11.17 -11.95
N LYS A 222 1.01 -11.57 -12.47
CA LYS A 222 1.29 -12.95 -12.85
C LYS A 222 1.23 -13.91 -11.67
N LEU A 223 1.83 -13.52 -10.54
CA LEU A 223 1.78 -14.30 -9.31
C LEU A 223 0.34 -14.51 -8.84
N ASN A 224 -0.48 -13.46 -8.85
CA ASN A 224 -1.89 -13.54 -8.49
C ASN A 224 -2.67 -14.44 -9.46
N GLN A 225 -2.37 -14.39 -10.76
CA GLN A 225 -2.95 -15.29 -11.78
C GLN A 225 -2.61 -16.75 -11.49
N LEU A 226 -1.33 -17.07 -11.28
CA LEU A 226 -0.86 -18.44 -10.99
C LEU A 226 -1.53 -19.03 -9.74
N ILE A 227 -1.74 -18.20 -8.71
CA ILE A 227 -2.47 -18.63 -7.51
C ILE A 227 -3.92 -18.97 -7.84
N ALA A 228 -4.60 -18.15 -8.64
CA ALA A 228 -5.98 -18.41 -9.06
C ALA A 228 -6.09 -19.67 -9.94
N GLU A 229 -5.10 -19.93 -10.78
CA GLU A 229 -4.98 -21.13 -11.61
C GLU A 229 -4.52 -22.36 -10.81
N LYS A 230 -4.13 -22.20 -9.55
CA LYS A 230 -3.58 -23.24 -8.65
C LYS A 230 -2.24 -23.84 -9.14
N ASP A 231 -1.51 -23.14 -9.98
CA ASP A 231 -0.12 -23.48 -10.31
C ASP A 231 0.83 -22.98 -9.22
N LEU A 232 0.80 -23.70 -8.11
CA LEU A 232 1.56 -23.30 -6.91
C LEU A 232 3.07 -23.55 -7.05
N GLU A 233 3.49 -24.42 -7.94
CA GLU A 233 4.91 -24.66 -8.20
C GLU A 233 5.54 -23.47 -8.90
N THR A 234 4.95 -23.01 -9.99
CA THR A 234 5.39 -21.81 -10.72
C THR A 234 5.22 -20.54 -9.85
N ALA A 235 4.09 -20.43 -9.11
CA ALA A 235 3.86 -19.32 -8.19
C ALA A 235 4.97 -19.21 -7.13
N ARG A 236 5.40 -20.34 -6.55
CA ARG A 236 6.52 -20.37 -5.59
C ARG A 236 7.84 -19.94 -6.22
N ALA A 237 8.13 -20.43 -7.43
CA ALA A 237 9.34 -20.05 -8.15
C ALA A 237 9.37 -18.53 -8.45
N LEU A 238 8.22 -17.97 -8.88
CA LEU A 238 8.08 -16.54 -9.11
C LEU A 238 8.19 -15.73 -7.79
N GLN A 239 7.55 -16.15 -6.70
CA GLN A 239 7.69 -15.49 -5.40
C GLN A 239 9.14 -15.45 -4.94
N PHE A 240 9.91 -16.54 -5.13
CA PHE A 240 11.34 -16.55 -4.78
C PHE A 240 12.16 -15.57 -5.63
N ALA A 241 11.85 -15.46 -6.92
CA ALA A 241 12.49 -14.48 -7.79
C ALA A 241 12.14 -13.04 -7.36
N ILE A 242 10.89 -12.75 -7.04
CA ILE A 242 10.43 -11.47 -6.48
C ILE A 242 11.18 -11.14 -5.18
N ASN A 243 11.31 -12.11 -4.27
CA ASN A 243 12.05 -11.90 -3.01
C ASN A 243 13.53 -11.60 -3.24
N GLY A 244 14.13 -12.21 -4.28
CA GLY A 244 15.48 -11.86 -4.72
C GLY A 244 15.59 -10.40 -5.18
N ILE A 245 14.61 -9.90 -5.95
CA ILE A 245 14.54 -8.49 -6.36
C ILE A 245 14.39 -7.59 -5.14
N ILE A 246 13.48 -7.90 -4.22
CA ILE A 246 13.27 -7.13 -2.99
C ILE A 246 14.56 -7.06 -2.16
N GLY A 247 15.28 -8.18 -2.04
CA GLY A 247 16.57 -8.21 -1.36
C GLY A 247 17.61 -7.26 -1.97
N VAL A 248 17.61 -7.08 -3.29
CA VAL A 248 18.45 -6.08 -3.96
C VAL A 248 17.95 -4.67 -3.70
N LEU A 249 16.64 -4.40 -3.87
CA LEU A 249 16.05 -3.07 -3.64
C LEU A 249 16.31 -2.53 -2.22
N THR A 250 16.37 -3.42 -1.22
CA THR A 250 16.59 -3.07 0.19
C THR A 250 18.06 -3.05 0.60
N SER A 251 19.00 -3.39 -0.28
CA SER A 251 20.44 -3.44 0.03
C SER A 251 21.18 -2.13 -0.14
N ALA A 252 20.54 -1.10 -0.67
CA ALA A 252 21.12 0.23 -0.83
C ALA A 252 21.30 0.96 0.52
N HIS A 253 22.19 1.96 0.57
CA HIS A 253 22.29 2.88 1.69
C HIS A 253 21.14 3.89 1.70
N GLY A 254 20.68 4.30 0.51
CA GLY A 254 19.48 5.11 0.33
C GLY A 254 18.20 4.34 0.67
N ASN A 255 17.13 5.09 0.95
CA ASN A 255 15.83 4.49 1.23
C ASN A 255 15.31 3.70 0.03
N MET A 256 14.70 2.53 0.29
CA MET A 256 14.15 1.64 -0.75
C MET A 256 13.21 2.36 -1.73
N TYR A 257 12.39 3.31 -1.28
CA TYR A 257 11.49 4.04 -2.18
C TYR A 257 12.25 4.97 -3.13
N GLY A 258 13.39 5.54 -2.70
CA GLY A 258 14.30 6.24 -3.61
C GLY A 258 14.87 5.31 -4.66
N VAL A 259 15.33 4.11 -4.28
CA VAL A 259 15.81 3.08 -5.21
C VAL A 259 14.74 2.68 -6.22
N ILE A 260 13.48 2.45 -5.75
CA ILE A 260 12.35 2.11 -6.62
C ILE A 260 12.06 3.22 -7.64
N LYS A 261 12.07 4.48 -7.23
CA LYS A 261 11.87 5.63 -8.14
C LYS A 261 12.93 5.67 -9.23
N GLU A 262 14.20 5.43 -8.89
CA GLU A 262 15.28 5.33 -9.87
C GLU A 262 15.14 4.12 -10.80
N VAL A 263 14.71 2.97 -10.28
CA VAL A 263 14.39 1.78 -11.10
C VAL A 263 13.26 2.07 -12.09
N LEU A 264 12.22 2.78 -11.67
CA LEU A 264 11.12 3.19 -12.54
C LEU A 264 11.57 4.20 -13.59
N ARG A 265 12.49 5.10 -13.26
CA ARG A 265 13.11 6.00 -14.24
C ARG A 265 13.86 5.22 -15.31
N ILE A 266 14.64 4.21 -14.93
CA ILE A 266 15.43 3.40 -15.86
C ILE A 266 14.56 2.51 -16.73
N ASN A 267 13.60 1.80 -16.13
CA ASN A 267 12.83 0.77 -16.82
C ASN A 267 11.59 1.30 -17.53
N GLU A 268 11.00 2.40 -17.05
CA GLU A 268 9.70 2.89 -17.51
C GLU A 268 9.74 4.38 -17.94
N GLY A 269 10.87 5.07 -17.75
CA GLY A 269 11.01 6.50 -18.07
C GLY A 269 10.22 7.44 -17.14
N LEU A 270 9.85 6.98 -15.94
CA LEU A 270 9.06 7.76 -14.99
C LEU A 270 9.98 8.59 -14.06
N GLU A 271 9.90 9.90 -14.16
CA GLU A 271 10.59 10.85 -13.28
C GLU A 271 9.70 11.14 -12.05
N LEU A 272 10.00 10.54 -10.89
CA LEU A 272 9.19 10.66 -9.67
C LEU A 272 9.85 11.52 -8.57
N GLY A 273 11.05 12.02 -8.82
CA GLY A 273 11.86 12.74 -7.84
C GLY A 273 12.51 11.83 -6.80
N SER A 274 13.12 12.44 -5.79
CA SER A 274 13.78 11.74 -4.69
C SER A 274 12.77 11.37 -3.58
N VAL A 275 13.28 11.01 -2.40
CA VAL A 275 12.50 10.88 -1.17
C VAL A 275 12.63 12.15 -0.34
N ARG A 276 11.62 12.42 0.53
CA ARG A 276 11.64 13.59 1.42
C ARG A 276 12.42 13.27 2.70
N GLY A 277 13.24 14.20 3.16
CA GLY A 277 13.91 14.06 4.47
C GLY A 277 12.93 13.87 5.62
N PRO A 278 13.29 13.06 6.62
CA PRO A 278 14.62 12.51 6.91
C PRO A 278 14.96 11.18 6.20
N LEU A 279 14.17 10.71 5.25
CA LEU A 279 14.55 9.54 4.45
C LEU A 279 15.84 9.85 3.67
N SER A 280 16.75 8.88 3.65
CA SER A 280 18.03 9.02 2.94
C SER A 280 17.82 8.92 1.43
N PRO A 281 18.24 9.91 0.62
CA PRO A 281 18.18 9.80 -0.84
C PRO A 281 19.14 8.74 -1.35
N VAL A 282 18.93 8.30 -2.59
CA VAL A 282 19.90 7.46 -3.32
C VAL A 282 21.18 8.26 -3.57
N THR A 283 22.32 7.64 -3.33
CA THR A 283 23.66 8.22 -3.51
C THR A 283 24.37 7.65 -4.73
N GLU A 284 25.51 8.23 -5.10
CA GLU A 284 26.36 7.66 -6.16
C GLU A 284 26.79 6.21 -5.84
N GLY A 285 27.02 5.90 -4.55
CA GLY A 285 27.38 4.55 -4.11
C GLY A 285 26.27 3.50 -4.28
N ASP A 286 25.02 3.93 -4.48
CA ASP A 286 23.88 3.05 -4.66
C ASP A 286 23.58 2.71 -6.14
N GLN A 287 24.29 3.33 -7.10
CA GLN A 287 24.01 3.19 -8.54
C GLN A 287 24.12 1.74 -9.03
N GLU A 288 25.07 0.95 -8.50
CA GLU A 288 25.18 -0.47 -8.84
C GLU A 288 23.96 -1.26 -8.37
N VAL A 289 23.42 -0.96 -7.18
CA VAL A 289 22.22 -1.59 -6.63
C VAL A 289 21.01 -1.24 -7.49
N VAL A 290 20.85 0.02 -7.87
CA VAL A 290 19.76 0.49 -8.74
C VAL A 290 19.80 -0.22 -10.10
N GLN A 291 20.97 -0.25 -10.76
CA GLN A 291 21.14 -0.92 -12.06
C GLN A 291 20.90 -2.43 -11.97
N LYS A 292 21.38 -3.08 -10.90
CA LYS A 292 21.17 -4.49 -10.64
C LYS A 292 19.68 -4.81 -10.45
N ALA A 293 18.97 -4.01 -9.64
CA ALA A 293 17.53 -4.18 -9.42
C ALA A 293 16.75 -4.01 -10.74
N ALA A 294 17.06 -2.96 -11.51
CA ALA A 294 16.43 -2.69 -12.80
C ALA A 294 16.64 -3.85 -13.80
N SER A 295 17.86 -4.40 -13.90
CA SER A 295 18.16 -5.54 -14.77
C SER A 295 17.46 -6.81 -14.30
N LEU A 296 17.52 -7.11 -13.00
CA LEU A 296 16.90 -8.31 -12.43
C LEU A 296 15.39 -8.33 -12.63
N ILE A 297 14.71 -7.19 -12.51
CA ILE A 297 13.28 -7.08 -12.82
C ILE A 297 13.01 -7.46 -14.30
N ARG A 298 13.81 -6.97 -15.24
CA ARG A 298 13.65 -7.31 -16.67
C ARG A 298 13.87 -8.81 -16.92
N GLU A 299 14.93 -9.38 -16.37
CA GLU A 299 15.27 -10.81 -16.49
C GLU A 299 14.15 -11.70 -15.92
N VAL A 300 13.58 -11.33 -14.76
CA VAL A 300 12.49 -12.09 -14.15
C VAL A 300 11.19 -11.95 -14.98
N LYS A 301 10.92 -10.75 -15.53
CA LYS A 301 9.81 -10.56 -16.48
C LYS A 301 9.96 -11.47 -17.71
N GLU A 302 11.12 -11.49 -18.36
CA GLU A 302 11.39 -12.34 -19.53
C GLU A 302 11.22 -13.84 -19.23
N ARG A 303 11.50 -14.25 -17.99
CA ARG A 303 11.39 -15.64 -17.58
C ARG A 303 9.96 -16.10 -17.30
N PHE A 304 9.09 -15.25 -16.79
CA PHE A 304 7.78 -15.64 -16.24
C PHE A 304 6.58 -15.07 -17.00
N LEU A 305 6.76 -14.08 -17.85
CA LEU A 305 5.71 -13.47 -18.65
C LEU A 305 5.76 -13.90 -20.11
#